data_b6871e755b4ff673f86f3af896865995
#
_entry.id   b6871e755b4ff673f86f3af896865995
#
_cell.length_a   1.000
_cell.length_b   1.000
_cell.length_c   1.000
_cell.angle_alpha   90.00
_cell.angle_beta   90.00
_cell.angle_gamma   90.00
#
_symmetry.space_group_name_H-M   'P 1'
#
loop_
_entity.id
_entity.type
_entity.pdbx_description
1 polymer ?
#
loop_
_entity_poly.entity_id
_entity_poly.type
_entity_poly.pdbx_seq_one_letter_code
_entity_poly.pdbx_strand_id
1 'polypeptide(L)'
;MNGLEGITGFLLGMVWGSFINLCIDRFQMAHLADHERVLNDPLYSERLKDHLRQGRFSPLVPSRSFCFFCGHILRIKELVPLLSYLFSGGRCLSCGQAYGIRSFFVELTHGLFFGALFVWLERWPAIVILALDFSLIWLVTTCHDCRKLGGWLKGLAVLMIFLNPILFLVLEF
;
A
#
# COMPACT_ATOMS: atom_id res chain seq x y z
N MET A 1 20.05 -21.73 -8.37
CA MET A 1 19.07 -20.71 -7.95
C MET A 1 18.01 -20.67 -9.01
N ASN A 2 16.80 -20.98 -8.65
CA ASN A 2 15.75 -21.27 -9.62
C ASN A 2 14.97 -20.00 -9.95
N GLY A 3 14.84 -19.66 -11.24
CA GLY A 3 14.04 -18.52 -11.70
C GLY A 3 12.58 -18.55 -11.18
N LEU A 4 12.11 -19.72 -10.76
CA LEU A 4 10.81 -19.92 -10.13
C LEU A 4 10.69 -19.17 -8.78
N GLU A 5 11.76 -19.15 -7.97
CA GLU A 5 11.76 -18.44 -6.67
C GLU A 5 11.59 -16.92 -6.88
N GLY A 6 12.35 -16.36 -7.82
CA GLY A 6 12.22 -14.95 -8.17
C GLY A 6 10.83 -14.57 -8.69
N ILE A 7 10.23 -15.42 -9.53
CA ILE A 7 8.86 -15.22 -10.04
C ILE A 7 7.86 -15.28 -8.88
N THR A 8 8.01 -16.26 -7.98
CA THR A 8 7.13 -16.40 -6.80
C THR A 8 7.24 -15.18 -5.90
N GLY A 9 8.47 -14.74 -5.58
CA GLY A 9 8.71 -13.53 -4.81
C GLY A 9 8.09 -12.29 -5.46
N PHE A 10 8.27 -12.13 -6.77
CA PHE A 10 7.68 -11.03 -7.53
C PHE A 10 6.15 -11.00 -7.42
N LEU A 11 5.48 -12.13 -7.63
CA LEU A 11 4.03 -12.22 -7.54
C LEU A 11 3.51 -11.93 -6.12
N LEU A 12 4.17 -12.48 -5.10
CA LEU A 12 3.85 -12.20 -3.70
C LEU A 12 4.06 -10.72 -3.36
N GLY A 13 5.15 -10.14 -3.82
CA GLY A 13 5.46 -8.72 -3.62
C GLY A 13 4.44 -7.79 -4.26
N MET A 14 3.95 -8.11 -5.46
CA MET A 14 2.88 -7.32 -6.10
C MET A 14 1.57 -7.35 -5.29
N VAL A 15 1.16 -8.53 -4.82
CA VAL A 15 -0.05 -8.67 -3.99
C VAL A 15 0.12 -7.92 -2.67
N TRP A 16 1.28 -8.05 -2.05
CA TRP A 16 1.60 -7.32 -0.83
C TRP A 16 1.64 -5.80 -1.05
N GLY A 17 2.27 -5.33 -2.14
CA GLY A 17 2.29 -3.92 -2.52
C GLY A 17 0.90 -3.34 -2.75
N SER A 18 0.00 -4.10 -3.37
CA SER A 18 -1.40 -3.71 -3.52
C SER A 18 -2.11 -3.55 -2.18
N PHE A 19 -1.84 -4.45 -1.21
CA PHE A 19 -2.34 -4.32 0.16
C PHE A 19 -1.76 -3.08 0.88
N ILE A 20 -0.46 -2.81 0.73
CA ILE A 20 0.19 -1.61 1.30
C ILE A 20 -0.42 -0.34 0.70
N ASN A 21 -0.66 -0.32 -0.62
CA ASN A 21 -1.32 0.80 -1.26
C ASN A 21 -2.74 1.05 -0.71
N LEU A 22 -3.50 -0.02 -0.48
CA LEU A 22 -4.80 0.05 0.19
C LEU A 22 -4.69 0.66 1.60
N CYS A 23 -3.68 0.22 2.38
CA CYS A 23 -3.42 0.79 3.71
C CYS A 23 -3.11 2.28 3.64
N ILE A 24 -2.26 2.71 2.69
CA ILE A 24 -1.91 4.12 2.48
C ILE A 24 -3.18 4.95 2.21
N ASP A 25 -4.02 4.52 1.27
CA ASP A 25 -5.27 5.23 0.93
C ASP A 25 -6.20 5.37 2.13
N ARG A 26 -6.37 4.29 2.88
CA ARG A 26 -7.25 4.28 4.04
C ARG A 26 -6.70 5.10 5.21
N PHE A 27 -5.40 5.04 5.44
CA PHE A 27 -4.77 5.90 6.43
C PHE A 27 -4.90 7.37 6.08
N GLN A 28 -4.66 7.74 4.83
CA GLN A 28 -4.85 9.11 4.37
C GLN A 28 -6.28 9.57 4.59
N MET A 29 -7.28 8.77 4.21
CA MET A 29 -8.69 9.11 4.42
C MET A 29 -9.09 9.18 5.89
N ALA A 30 -8.60 8.27 6.74
CA ALA A 30 -8.90 8.27 8.18
C ALA A 30 -8.32 9.48 8.93
N HIS A 31 -7.20 10.02 8.44
CA HIS A 31 -6.44 11.08 9.12
C HIS A 31 -6.34 12.39 8.31
N LEU A 32 -7.24 12.56 7.32
CA LEU A 32 -7.36 13.84 6.63
C LEU A 32 -7.52 14.96 7.63
N ALA A 33 -6.67 15.99 7.50
CA ALA A 33 -6.73 17.17 8.35
C ALA A 33 -8.02 17.98 8.12
N ASP A 34 -8.64 17.79 6.96
CA ASP A 34 -9.80 18.56 6.49
C ASP A 34 -10.91 17.62 5.98
N HIS A 35 -11.49 16.82 6.90
CA HIS A 35 -12.66 15.98 6.61
C HIS A 35 -13.83 16.80 6.07
N GLU A 36 -14.04 18.02 6.58
CA GLU A 36 -15.13 18.89 6.16
C GLU A 36 -15.04 19.25 4.69
N ARG A 37 -13.83 19.44 4.16
CA ARG A 37 -13.62 19.71 2.75
C ARG A 37 -14.13 18.55 1.88
N VAL A 38 -13.78 17.31 2.22
CA VAL A 38 -14.23 16.13 1.47
C VAL A 38 -15.74 15.92 1.62
N LEU A 39 -16.30 16.15 2.81
CA LEU A 39 -17.72 16.02 3.08
C LEU A 39 -18.58 17.00 2.28
N ASN A 40 -18.06 18.21 2.05
CA ASN A 40 -18.77 19.28 1.33
C ASN A 40 -18.47 19.30 -0.17
N ASP A 41 -17.46 18.58 -0.63
CA ASP A 41 -17.08 18.56 -2.05
C ASP A 41 -17.97 17.58 -2.83
N PRO A 42 -18.72 18.06 -3.86
CA PRO A 42 -19.58 17.22 -4.68
C PRO A 42 -18.82 16.21 -5.55
N LEU A 43 -17.50 16.35 -5.69
CA LEU A 43 -16.66 15.45 -6.46
C LEU A 43 -16.60 14.04 -5.83
N TYR A 44 -16.75 13.96 -4.52
CA TYR A 44 -16.65 12.68 -3.80
C TYR A 44 -18.00 12.00 -3.62
N SER A 45 -17.98 10.66 -3.67
CA SER A 45 -19.19 9.83 -3.54
C SER A 45 -19.79 9.88 -2.14
N GLU A 46 -21.12 9.77 -2.05
CA GLU A 46 -21.81 9.65 -0.76
C GLU A 46 -21.33 8.42 0.04
N ARG A 47 -20.94 7.34 -0.62
CA ARG A 47 -20.34 6.18 0.06
C ARG A 47 -19.08 6.53 0.83
N LEU A 48 -18.19 7.34 0.25
CA LEU A 48 -16.99 7.83 0.96
C LEU A 48 -17.39 8.70 2.15
N LYS A 49 -18.29 9.65 1.92
CA LYS A 49 -18.76 10.58 2.95
C LYS A 49 -19.41 9.85 4.13
N ASP A 50 -20.19 8.80 3.88
CA ASP A 50 -20.81 8.00 4.93
C ASP A 50 -19.76 7.26 5.78
N HIS A 51 -18.73 6.69 5.16
CA HIS A 51 -17.63 6.09 5.91
C HIS A 51 -16.85 7.10 6.75
N LEU A 52 -16.63 8.32 6.23
CA LEU A 52 -15.99 9.40 6.96
C LEU A 52 -16.84 9.89 8.13
N ARG A 53 -18.15 10.12 7.94
CA ARG A 53 -19.10 10.53 9.00
C ARG A 53 -19.16 9.52 10.15
N GLN A 54 -19.05 8.22 9.82
CA GLN A 54 -19.08 7.15 10.81
C GLN A 54 -17.72 6.89 11.46
N GLY A 55 -16.65 7.58 11.05
CA GLY A 55 -15.29 7.32 11.54
C GLY A 55 -14.77 5.91 11.26
N ARG A 56 -15.35 5.22 10.26
CA ARG A 56 -15.08 3.80 9.96
C ARG A 56 -14.07 3.60 8.83
N PHE A 57 -12.93 4.28 8.91
CA PHE A 57 -11.82 3.99 8.02
C PHE A 57 -10.69 3.31 8.80
N SER A 58 -10.35 2.08 8.42
CA SER A 58 -9.21 1.32 8.92
C SER A 58 -8.64 0.45 7.79
N PRO A 59 -7.47 -0.17 7.94
CA PRO A 59 -6.93 -1.09 6.93
C PRO A 59 -7.89 -2.22 6.52
N LEU A 60 -8.83 -2.60 7.39
CA LEU A 60 -9.80 -3.68 7.14
C LEU A 60 -11.22 -3.17 6.86
N VAL A 61 -11.48 -1.87 7.04
CA VAL A 61 -12.82 -1.28 6.85
C VAL A 61 -12.74 -0.11 5.86
N PRO A 62 -13.55 -0.09 4.82
CA PRO A 62 -14.58 -1.05 4.38
C PRO A 62 -13.97 -2.37 3.89
N SER A 63 -14.75 -3.46 3.94
CA SER A 63 -14.31 -4.80 3.52
C SER A 63 -13.97 -4.90 2.03
N ARG A 64 -14.49 -4.01 1.19
CA ARG A 64 -14.24 -3.96 -0.25
C ARG A 64 -13.71 -2.59 -0.66
N SER A 65 -12.78 -2.59 -1.61
CA SER A 65 -12.29 -1.36 -2.23
C SER A 65 -13.36 -0.76 -3.13
N PHE A 66 -13.43 0.56 -3.16
CA PHE A 66 -14.35 1.30 -4.00
C PHE A 66 -13.72 2.60 -4.51
N CYS A 67 -14.25 3.12 -5.60
CA CYS A 67 -13.84 4.41 -6.14
C CYS A 67 -14.34 5.54 -5.22
N PHE A 68 -13.45 6.41 -4.76
CA PHE A 68 -13.81 7.53 -3.88
C PHE A 68 -14.69 8.57 -4.55
N PHE A 69 -14.63 8.67 -5.87
CA PHE A 69 -15.38 9.66 -6.64
C PHE A 69 -16.81 9.22 -6.98
N CYS A 70 -17.02 7.99 -7.40
CA CYS A 70 -18.36 7.53 -7.79
C CYS A 70 -18.96 6.44 -6.89
N GLY A 71 -18.21 5.92 -5.91
CA GLY A 71 -18.66 4.86 -5.00
C GLY A 71 -18.74 3.47 -5.64
N HIS A 72 -18.33 3.30 -6.91
CA HIS A 72 -18.29 2.00 -7.58
C HIS A 72 -17.41 1.02 -6.80
N ILE A 73 -17.96 -0.17 -6.45
CA ILE A 73 -17.21 -1.23 -5.78
C ILE A 73 -16.30 -1.91 -6.81
N LEU A 74 -14.99 -1.92 -6.55
CA LEU A 74 -14.02 -2.54 -7.44
C LEU A 74 -14.23 -4.05 -7.54
N ARG A 75 -14.24 -4.56 -8.77
CA ARG A 75 -14.33 -5.99 -9.06
C ARG A 75 -12.95 -6.63 -8.97
N ILE A 76 -12.88 -7.96 -8.88
CA ILE A 76 -11.61 -8.70 -8.78
C ILE A 76 -10.65 -8.31 -9.91
N LYS A 77 -11.12 -8.21 -11.14
CA LYS A 77 -10.30 -7.80 -12.30
C LYS A 77 -9.71 -6.39 -12.21
N GLU A 78 -10.34 -5.52 -11.41
CA GLU A 78 -9.88 -4.15 -11.13
C GLU A 78 -8.92 -4.10 -9.94
N LEU A 79 -8.68 -5.25 -9.29
CA LEU A 79 -7.81 -5.40 -8.13
C LEU A 79 -6.57 -6.23 -8.41
N VAL A 80 -6.44 -6.83 -9.62
CA VAL A 80 -5.24 -7.59 -9.99
C VAL A 80 -4.07 -6.63 -10.13
N PRO A 81 -3.01 -6.78 -9.29
CA PRO A 81 -1.91 -5.84 -9.27
C PRO A 81 -1.27 -5.66 -10.66
N LEU A 82 -0.81 -4.46 -10.95
CA LEU A 82 -0.26 -3.99 -12.23
C LEU A 82 -1.21 -4.15 -13.42
N LEU A 83 -1.81 -5.32 -13.60
CA LEU A 83 -2.68 -5.61 -14.75
C LEU A 83 -3.92 -4.73 -14.74
N SER A 84 -4.55 -4.51 -13.57
CA SER A 84 -5.71 -3.63 -13.46
C SER A 84 -5.38 -2.21 -13.94
N TYR A 85 -4.19 -1.71 -13.58
CA TYR A 85 -3.73 -0.39 -14.01
C TYR A 85 -3.50 -0.33 -15.53
N LEU A 86 -2.85 -1.34 -16.09
CA LEU A 86 -2.59 -1.42 -17.54
C LEU A 86 -3.89 -1.51 -18.36
N PHE A 87 -4.85 -2.34 -17.93
CA PHE A 87 -6.12 -2.53 -18.64
C PHE A 87 -7.08 -1.35 -18.50
N SER A 88 -7.09 -0.67 -17.35
CA SER A 88 -7.96 0.49 -17.11
C SER A 88 -7.34 1.82 -17.52
N GLY A 89 -6.04 1.82 -17.89
CA GLY A 89 -5.28 3.07 -18.10
C GLY A 89 -5.17 3.91 -16.83
N GLY A 90 -5.19 3.28 -15.65
CA GLY A 90 -5.16 3.96 -14.35
C GLY A 90 -6.43 4.75 -14.02
N ARG A 91 -7.58 4.34 -14.60
CA ARG A 91 -8.86 5.05 -14.45
C ARG A 91 -9.95 4.13 -13.93
N CYS A 92 -10.91 4.70 -13.20
CA CYS A 92 -12.11 3.99 -12.80
C CYS A 92 -12.94 3.57 -14.03
N LEU A 93 -13.30 2.29 -14.14
CA LEU A 93 -14.10 1.79 -15.25
C LEU A 93 -15.54 2.33 -15.26
N SER A 94 -16.03 2.88 -14.14
CA SER A 94 -17.38 3.41 -14.02
C SER A 94 -17.46 4.91 -14.32
N CYS A 95 -16.57 5.75 -13.75
CA CYS A 95 -16.63 7.20 -13.89
C CYS A 95 -15.45 7.82 -14.68
N GLY A 96 -14.46 7.01 -15.08
CA GLY A 96 -13.28 7.49 -15.82
C GLY A 96 -12.27 8.30 -15.00
N GLN A 97 -12.54 8.54 -13.71
CA GLN A 97 -11.63 9.30 -12.84
C GLN A 97 -10.29 8.56 -12.68
N ALA A 98 -9.19 9.28 -12.80
CA ALA A 98 -7.85 8.71 -12.66
C ALA A 98 -7.54 8.36 -11.20
N TYR A 99 -6.94 7.18 -10.98
CA TYR A 99 -6.46 6.74 -9.65
C TYR A 99 -5.06 7.27 -9.32
N GLY A 100 -4.36 7.87 -10.30
CA GLY A 100 -2.96 8.24 -10.15
C GLY A 100 -1.99 7.06 -10.36
N ILE A 101 -0.74 7.40 -10.66
CA ILE A 101 0.30 6.41 -11.00
C ILE A 101 0.93 5.74 -9.75
N ARG A 102 0.63 6.25 -8.56
CA ARG A 102 1.24 5.76 -7.31
C ARG A 102 1.01 4.27 -7.08
N SER A 103 -0.23 3.76 -7.28
CA SER A 103 -0.54 2.35 -7.05
C SER A 103 0.31 1.43 -7.94
N PHE A 104 0.49 1.80 -9.19
CA PHE A 104 1.36 1.07 -10.11
C PHE A 104 2.80 0.97 -9.59
N PHE A 105 3.38 2.09 -9.14
CA PHE A 105 4.76 2.08 -8.63
C PHE A 105 4.89 1.33 -7.30
N VAL A 106 3.93 1.45 -6.38
CA VAL A 106 3.94 0.70 -5.13
C VAL A 106 3.96 -0.81 -5.40
N GLU A 107 3.08 -1.28 -6.27
CA GLU A 107 2.97 -2.70 -6.63
C GLU A 107 4.22 -3.20 -7.36
N LEU A 108 4.70 -2.45 -8.35
CA LEU A 108 5.89 -2.80 -9.12
C LEU A 108 7.14 -2.88 -8.24
N THR A 109 7.38 -1.87 -7.40
CA THR A 109 8.58 -1.81 -6.56
C THR A 109 8.57 -2.91 -5.49
N HIS A 110 7.41 -3.23 -4.90
CA HIS A 110 7.29 -4.37 -3.98
C HIS A 110 7.52 -5.70 -4.72
N GLY A 111 6.97 -5.86 -5.93
CA GLY A 111 7.23 -7.05 -6.75
C GLY A 111 8.71 -7.24 -7.03
N LEU A 112 9.39 -6.22 -7.53
CA LEU A 112 10.82 -6.29 -7.84
C LEU A 112 11.66 -6.53 -6.59
N PHE A 113 11.37 -5.87 -5.49
CA PHE A 113 12.11 -6.01 -4.24
C PHE A 113 11.95 -7.42 -3.64
N PHE A 114 10.73 -7.94 -3.55
CA PHE A 114 10.49 -9.30 -3.07
C PHE A 114 11.08 -10.35 -4.00
N GLY A 115 10.97 -10.15 -5.33
CA GLY A 115 11.62 -11.03 -6.31
C GLY A 115 13.12 -11.12 -6.08
N ALA A 116 13.79 -9.99 -5.84
CA ALA A 116 15.21 -9.95 -5.53
C ALA A 116 15.53 -10.63 -4.19
N LEU A 117 14.74 -10.40 -3.13
CA LEU A 117 14.92 -11.06 -1.83
C LEU A 117 14.87 -12.59 -1.96
N PHE A 118 13.89 -13.10 -2.71
CA PHE A 118 13.72 -14.55 -2.92
C PHE A 118 14.84 -15.18 -3.73
N VAL A 119 15.51 -14.43 -4.61
CA VAL A 119 16.65 -14.90 -5.39
C VAL A 119 17.94 -14.89 -4.58
N TRP A 120 18.14 -13.88 -3.72
CA TRP A 120 19.43 -13.64 -3.08
C TRP A 120 19.50 -14.13 -1.64
N LEU A 121 18.37 -14.30 -0.96
CA LEU A 121 18.34 -14.68 0.44
C LEU A 121 17.75 -16.08 0.60
N GLU A 122 18.48 -16.95 1.31
CA GLU A 122 18.04 -18.32 1.63
C GLU A 122 17.31 -18.38 2.99
N ARG A 123 17.38 -17.29 3.78
CA ARG A 123 16.85 -17.23 5.15
C ARG A 123 15.51 -16.52 5.22
N TRP A 124 14.43 -17.25 5.48
CA TRP A 124 13.08 -16.73 5.60
C TRP A 124 12.91 -15.58 6.60
N PRO A 125 13.55 -15.60 7.80
CA PRO A 125 13.40 -14.47 8.72
C PRO A 125 13.93 -13.16 8.15
N ALA A 126 15.06 -13.20 7.46
CA ALA A 126 15.65 -12.02 6.84
C ALA A 126 14.76 -11.46 5.71
N ILE A 127 14.18 -12.34 4.89
CA ILE A 127 13.23 -11.97 3.83
C ILE A 127 12.04 -11.23 4.43
N VAL A 128 11.43 -11.78 5.49
CA VAL A 128 10.24 -11.18 6.14
C VAL A 128 10.58 -9.81 6.74
N ILE A 129 11.70 -9.71 7.46
CA ILE A 129 12.12 -8.45 8.09
C ILE A 129 12.32 -7.36 7.04
N LEU A 130 13.12 -7.62 6.00
CA LEU A 130 13.41 -6.65 4.95
C LEU A 130 12.15 -6.26 4.15
N ALA A 131 11.24 -7.22 3.93
CA ALA A 131 9.97 -6.96 3.27
C ALA A 131 9.07 -6.02 4.09
N LEU A 132 9.00 -6.22 5.41
CA LEU A 132 8.23 -5.37 6.32
C LEU A 132 8.82 -3.96 6.40
N ASP A 133 10.16 -3.84 6.46
CA ASP A 133 10.85 -2.55 6.49
C ASP A 133 10.63 -1.74 5.23
N PHE A 134 10.77 -2.39 4.07
CA PHE A 134 10.51 -1.75 2.80
C PHE A 134 9.07 -1.22 2.72
N SER A 135 8.12 -2.02 3.20
CA SER A 135 6.70 -1.64 3.26
C SER A 135 6.44 -0.48 4.23
N LEU A 136 7.12 -0.48 5.38
CA LEU A 136 7.03 0.60 6.37
C LEU A 136 7.60 1.91 5.82
N ILE A 137 8.73 1.85 5.10
CA ILE A 137 9.32 3.02 4.42
C ILE A 137 8.31 3.60 3.42
N TRP A 138 7.68 2.77 2.59
CA TRP A 138 6.66 3.20 1.66
C TRP A 138 5.47 3.86 2.36
N LEU A 139 4.97 3.24 3.44
CA LEU A 139 3.85 3.79 4.22
C LEU A 139 4.21 5.16 4.81
N VAL A 140 5.39 5.30 5.41
CA VAL A 140 5.83 6.53 6.07
C VAL A 140 6.11 7.65 5.08
N THR A 141 6.73 7.35 3.93
CA THR A 141 7.08 8.35 2.92
C THR A 141 5.86 8.87 2.17
N THR A 142 4.85 8.02 1.94
CA THR A 142 3.63 8.40 1.22
C THR A 142 2.55 9.01 2.10
N CYS A 143 2.51 8.67 3.39
CA CYS A 143 1.60 9.28 4.37
C CYS A 143 2.14 10.60 4.96
N HIS A 144 2.74 11.45 4.14
CA HIS A 144 3.40 12.68 4.59
C HIS A 144 2.47 13.66 5.33
N ASP A 145 1.18 13.71 4.96
CA ASP A 145 0.17 14.60 5.55
C ASP A 145 -0.51 14.02 6.80
N CYS A 146 -0.21 12.79 7.19
CA CYS A 146 -0.73 12.17 8.39
C CYS A 146 0.00 12.71 9.64
N ARG A 147 -0.29 13.95 10.02
CA ARG A 147 0.36 14.63 11.18
C ARG A 147 0.26 13.83 12.49
N LYS A 148 -0.81 13.06 12.70
CA LYS A 148 -1.03 12.29 13.94
C LYS A 148 -0.28 10.96 14.01
N LEU A 149 -0.02 10.32 12.87
CA LEU A 149 0.78 9.08 12.81
C LEU A 149 2.28 9.35 12.61
N GLY A 150 2.65 10.58 12.22
CA GLY A 150 3.95 10.87 11.64
C GLY A 150 5.16 10.70 12.55
N GLY A 151 5.05 10.97 13.83
CA GLY A 151 6.22 11.00 14.71
C GLY A 151 6.74 9.61 15.10
N TRP A 152 5.91 8.78 15.68
CA TRP A 152 6.33 7.46 16.15
C TRP A 152 6.57 6.44 15.02
N LEU A 153 5.77 6.49 13.92
CA LEU A 153 6.02 5.63 12.75
C LEU A 153 7.29 6.03 12.01
N LYS A 154 7.59 7.33 11.90
CA LYS A 154 8.86 7.82 11.37
C LYS A 154 10.01 7.37 12.27
N GLY A 155 9.85 7.49 13.59
CA GLY A 155 10.82 6.99 14.57
C GLY A 155 11.03 5.49 14.47
N LEU A 156 9.95 4.71 14.31
CA LEU A 156 10.03 3.25 14.12
C LEU A 156 10.72 2.89 12.80
N ALA A 157 10.40 3.57 11.70
CA ALA A 157 11.07 3.33 10.41
C ALA A 157 12.57 3.63 10.50
N VAL A 158 12.96 4.74 11.12
CA VAL A 158 14.37 5.08 11.36
C VAL A 158 15.04 4.03 12.26
N LEU A 159 14.39 3.63 13.35
CA LEU A 159 14.90 2.61 14.25
C LEU A 159 15.12 1.27 13.53
N MET A 160 14.19 0.84 12.69
CA MET A 160 14.29 -0.40 11.90
C MET A 160 15.46 -0.33 10.91
N ILE A 161 15.65 0.78 10.20
CA ILE A 161 16.80 0.97 9.29
C ILE A 161 18.14 0.79 10.02
N PHE A 162 18.25 1.22 11.27
CA PHE A 162 19.47 1.06 12.06
C PHE A 162 19.59 -0.31 12.75
N LEU A 163 18.49 -0.91 13.19
CA LEU A 163 18.52 -2.21 13.87
C LEU A 163 18.70 -3.38 12.91
N ASN A 164 18.21 -3.28 11.68
CA ASN A 164 18.25 -4.40 10.73
C ASN A 164 19.67 -4.85 10.32
N PRO A 165 20.65 -3.95 10.07
CA PRO A 165 22.02 -4.39 9.82
C PRO A 165 22.60 -5.15 11.02
N ILE A 166 22.26 -4.72 12.24
CA ILE A 166 22.72 -5.38 13.49
C ILE A 166 22.04 -6.75 13.63
N LEU A 167 20.74 -6.82 13.40
CA LEU A 167 19.99 -8.08 13.46
C LEU A 167 20.46 -9.05 12.37
N PHE A 168 20.79 -8.56 11.19
CA PHE A 168 21.35 -9.36 10.10
C PHE A 168 22.71 -9.96 10.49
N LEU A 169 23.60 -9.16 11.08
CA LEU A 169 24.90 -9.62 11.60
C LEU A 169 24.75 -10.64 12.75
N VAL A 170 23.76 -10.47 13.62
CA VAL A 170 23.51 -11.40 14.74
C VAL A 170 22.86 -12.71 14.26
N LEU A 171 22.06 -12.67 13.21
CA LEU A 171 21.42 -13.87 12.65
C LEU A 171 22.31 -14.65 11.67
N GLU A 172 23.44 -14.07 11.26
CA GLU A 172 24.47 -14.78 10.48
C GLU A 172 25.40 -15.65 11.34
N PHE A 173 25.39 -15.46 12.65
CA PHE A 173 26.07 -16.31 13.61
C PHE A 173 25.04 -17.26 14.28
#